data_6249a5414645fe3f2f903c2451b9a9e1
#
_entry.id   6249a5414645fe3f2f903c2451b9a9e1
#
_cell.length_a   1.000
_cell.length_b   1.000
_cell.length_c   1.000
_cell.angle_alpha   90.00
_cell.angle_beta   90.00
_cell.angle_gamma   90.00
#
_symmetry.space_group_name_H-M   'P 1'
#
loop_
_entity.id
_entity.type
_entity.pdbx_description
1 polymer ?
#
loop_
_entity_poly.entity_id
_entity_poly.type
_entity_poly.pdbx_seq_one_letter_code
_entity_poly.pdbx_strand_id
1 'polypeptide(L)'
;RGKLAGLSGQQYNPTQFSITTGDPLASVSQYEAGLYVADDWRISPALVLSFGLRYENQTNISSKFNFAPRFGFAYSPGAGGARAPKTVFRGGAGIFYDRFGENNTLQADRFDGVTQLNLLVSANETDPVRKAAALALLAQPVFTLDGVTNVPTAEQILAVLPASSTIRQVSPVLQAPYTMQAAIGVERQLPASWKTTLATF
;
A
#
# COMPACT_ATOMS: atom_id res chain seq x y z
N ARG A 1 -0.60 -2.32 -35.95
CA ARG A 1 0.08 -3.01 -37.07
C ARG A 1 -0.61 -2.72 -38.42
N GLY A 2 -1.95 -2.74 -38.51
CA GLY A 2 -2.67 -2.47 -39.77
C GLY A 2 -2.41 -1.08 -40.35
N LYS A 3 -2.34 -0.02 -39.52
CA LYS A 3 -2.00 1.35 -39.96
C LYS A 3 -0.60 1.46 -40.54
N LEU A 4 0.38 0.76 -39.95
CA LEU A 4 1.76 0.69 -40.46
C LEU A 4 1.85 0.01 -41.84
N ALA A 5 0.89 -0.86 -42.14
CA ALA A 5 0.77 -1.52 -43.44
C ALA A 5 -0.03 -0.71 -44.48
N GLY A 6 -0.38 0.55 -44.20
CA GLY A 6 -1.17 1.41 -45.08
C GLY A 6 -2.67 1.05 -45.16
N LEU A 7 -3.15 0.14 -44.32
CA LEU A 7 -4.55 -0.20 -44.23
C LEU A 7 -5.37 0.91 -43.56
N SER A 8 -6.52 1.24 -44.08
CA SER A 8 -7.42 2.26 -43.59
C SER A 8 -8.77 1.65 -43.14
N GLY A 9 -9.40 2.28 -42.18
CA GLY A 9 -10.69 1.88 -41.64
C GLY A 9 -10.72 1.89 -40.10
N GLN A 10 -11.90 2.04 -39.53
CA GLN A 10 -12.07 2.11 -38.05
C GLN A 10 -11.54 0.86 -37.32
N GLN A 11 -11.59 -0.30 -37.94
CA GLN A 11 -11.10 -1.55 -37.36
C GLN A 11 -9.57 -1.58 -37.10
N TYR A 12 -8.81 -0.68 -37.74
CA TYR A 12 -7.36 -0.57 -37.55
C TYR A 12 -6.95 0.56 -36.62
N ASN A 13 -7.89 1.35 -36.13
CA ASN A 13 -7.62 2.41 -35.18
C ASN A 13 -7.33 1.84 -33.80
N PRO A 14 -6.42 2.46 -33.01
CA PRO A 14 -6.28 2.12 -31.62
C PRO A 14 -7.61 2.38 -30.91
N THR A 15 -7.93 1.56 -29.94
CA THR A 15 -9.13 1.72 -29.09
C THR A 15 -8.87 2.65 -27.92
N GLN A 16 -7.61 2.92 -27.63
CA GLN A 16 -7.20 3.74 -26.51
C GLN A 16 -5.85 4.39 -26.79
N PHE A 17 -5.68 5.62 -26.32
CA PHE A 17 -4.44 6.35 -26.28
C PHE A 17 -4.33 7.08 -24.93
N SER A 18 -3.16 7.01 -24.30
CA SER A 18 -2.90 7.75 -23.05
C SER A 18 -1.59 8.51 -23.14
N ILE A 19 -1.57 9.68 -22.56
CA ILE A 19 -0.38 10.51 -22.41
C ILE A 19 -0.37 11.13 -21.03
N THR A 20 0.81 11.14 -20.40
CA THR A 20 1.05 11.90 -19.18
C THR A 20 1.77 13.17 -19.53
N THR A 21 1.28 14.29 -19.05
CA THR A 21 1.85 15.63 -19.25
C THR A 21 2.03 16.34 -17.90
N GLY A 22 2.80 17.41 -17.87
CA GLY A 22 3.11 18.19 -16.68
C GLY A 22 4.56 18.02 -16.23
N ASP A 23 4.85 18.36 -14.96
CA ASP A 23 6.19 18.23 -14.41
C ASP A 23 6.53 16.75 -14.16
N PRO A 24 7.55 16.17 -14.81
CA PRO A 24 7.95 14.79 -14.59
C PRO A 24 8.61 14.57 -13.21
N LEU A 25 9.08 15.64 -12.57
CA LEU A 25 9.76 15.56 -11.29
C LEU A 25 8.76 15.71 -10.15
N ALA A 26 8.68 14.69 -9.31
CA ALA A 26 8.02 14.75 -8.02
C ALA A 26 8.91 14.07 -7.00
N SER A 27 9.11 14.69 -5.84
CA SER A 27 9.94 14.14 -4.78
C SER A 27 9.21 14.20 -3.45
N VAL A 28 9.30 13.12 -2.69
CA VAL A 28 8.72 12.99 -1.36
C VAL A 28 9.82 12.62 -0.39
N SER A 29 9.84 13.27 0.76
CA SER A 29 10.68 12.90 1.88
C SER A 29 9.82 12.40 3.04
N GLN A 30 10.23 11.30 3.64
CA GLN A 30 9.56 10.74 4.81
C GLN A 30 10.55 10.57 5.95
N TYR A 31 10.17 11.03 7.13
CA TYR A 31 10.93 10.83 8.37
C TYR A 31 10.08 9.98 9.29
N GLU A 32 10.73 9.01 9.92
CA GLU A 32 10.13 8.10 10.88
C GLU A 32 10.90 8.14 12.18
N ALA A 33 10.17 8.13 13.28
CA ALA A 33 10.74 8.05 14.60
C ALA A 33 10.01 7.00 15.44
N GLY A 34 10.76 6.17 16.15
CA GLY A 34 10.20 5.15 17.03
C GLY A 34 10.97 5.11 18.34
N LEU A 35 10.24 5.19 19.44
CA LEU A 35 10.76 4.98 20.79
C LEU A 35 10.06 3.78 21.39
N TYR A 36 10.79 2.99 22.18
CA TYR A 36 10.16 1.86 22.85
C TYR A 36 10.77 1.64 24.23
N VAL A 37 9.95 1.07 25.11
CA VAL A 37 10.34 0.52 26.40
C VAL A 37 9.72 -0.86 26.55
N ALA A 38 10.47 -1.81 27.05
CA ALA A 38 9.99 -3.16 27.33
C ALA A 38 10.64 -3.70 28.59
N ASP A 39 9.90 -4.50 29.34
CA ASP A 39 10.37 -5.16 30.55
C ASP A 39 9.78 -6.57 30.67
N ASP A 40 10.58 -7.49 31.16
CA ASP A 40 10.21 -8.87 31.47
C ASP A 40 10.20 -9.09 32.97
N TRP A 41 9.05 -9.15 33.53
CA TRP A 41 8.83 -9.26 34.97
C TRP A 41 8.64 -10.72 35.41
N ARG A 42 9.66 -11.26 36.06
CA ARG A 42 9.60 -12.59 36.67
C ARG A 42 8.91 -12.51 38.04
N ILE A 43 7.60 -12.76 38.06
CA ILE A 43 6.80 -12.73 39.29
C ILE A 43 7.13 -13.93 40.18
N SER A 44 7.35 -15.09 39.55
CA SER A 44 7.74 -16.34 40.25
C SER A 44 8.59 -17.22 39.32
N PRO A 45 9.18 -18.30 39.82
CA PRO A 45 9.86 -19.27 38.94
C PRO A 45 8.95 -19.85 37.86
N ALA A 46 7.63 -19.83 38.12
CA ALA A 46 6.62 -20.38 37.21
C ALA A 46 5.98 -19.33 36.28
N LEU A 47 6.09 -18.03 36.56
CA LEU A 47 5.38 -16.99 35.83
C LEU A 47 6.28 -15.83 35.46
N VAL A 48 6.36 -15.55 34.17
CA VAL A 48 6.96 -14.34 33.61
C VAL A 48 5.89 -13.56 32.85
N LEU A 49 5.85 -12.27 33.05
CA LEU A 49 5.04 -11.31 32.30
C LEU A 49 5.96 -10.40 31.51
N SER A 50 5.61 -10.13 30.28
CA SER A 50 6.30 -9.20 29.40
C SER A 50 5.39 -8.04 29.07
N PHE A 51 5.91 -6.83 29.23
CA PHE A 51 5.22 -5.59 28.90
C PHE A 51 6.07 -4.77 27.96
N GLY A 52 5.44 -4.19 26.97
CA GLY A 52 6.12 -3.30 26.04
C GLY A 52 5.21 -2.15 25.65
N LEU A 53 5.79 -0.99 25.48
CA LEU A 53 5.14 0.15 24.88
C LEU A 53 6.07 0.73 23.81
N ARG A 54 5.56 0.87 22.61
CA ARG A 54 6.26 1.51 21.52
C ARG A 54 5.45 2.73 21.07
N TYR A 55 6.13 3.84 20.88
CA TYR A 55 5.59 5.01 20.23
C TYR A 55 6.18 5.13 18.84
N GLU A 56 5.34 5.35 17.85
CA GLU A 56 5.75 5.52 16.46
C GLU A 56 5.18 6.80 15.88
N ASN A 57 6.00 7.50 15.12
CA ASN A 57 5.59 8.69 14.39
C ASN A 57 6.22 8.67 13.00
N GLN A 58 5.47 9.14 12.02
CA GLN A 58 5.98 9.39 10.68
C GLN A 58 5.39 10.70 10.14
N THR A 59 6.12 11.32 9.21
CA THR A 59 5.59 12.42 8.41
C THR A 59 4.61 11.89 7.37
N ASN A 60 3.93 12.79 6.64
CA ASN A 60 2.98 12.48 5.57
C ASN A 60 1.66 11.83 6.01
N ILE A 61 1.43 11.71 7.33
CA ILE A 61 0.14 11.35 7.92
C ILE A 61 -0.20 12.29 9.07
N SER A 62 -1.48 12.40 9.40
CA SER A 62 -1.95 13.28 10.47
C SER A 62 -1.83 12.69 11.87
N SER A 63 -1.76 11.37 11.97
CA SER A 63 -1.67 10.64 13.23
C SER A 63 -0.34 10.92 13.95
N LYS A 64 -0.41 11.44 15.19
CA LYS A 64 0.78 11.79 15.99
C LYS A 64 0.92 10.96 17.27
N PHE A 65 -0.14 10.27 17.69
CA PHE A 65 -0.17 9.52 18.94
C PHE A 65 -0.34 8.02 18.67
N ASN A 66 0.68 7.42 18.06
CA ASN A 66 0.66 6.02 17.68
C ASN A 66 1.37 5.18 18.76
N PHE A 67 0.63 4.85 19.82
CA PHE A 67 1.12 4.00 20.90
C PHE A 67 0.74 2.54 20.64
N ALA A 68 1.74 1.69 20.65
CA ALA A 68 1.65 0.26 20.41
C ALA A 68 1.97 -0.54 21.68
N PRO A 69 1.00 -0.69 22.61
CA PRO A 69 1.17 -1.53 23.78
C PRO A 69 1.26 -3.00 23.39
N ARG A 70 2.10 -3.75 24.09
CA ARG A 70 2.30 -5.18 23.95
C ARG A 70 2.32 -5.83 25.30
N PHE A 71 1.67 -6.97 25.39
CA PHE A 71 1.64 -7.80 26.59
C PHE A 71 1.95 -9.24 26.22
N GLY A 72 2.71 -9.92 27.07
CA GLY A 72 3.00 -11.32 26.95
C GLY A 72 3.05 -12.01 28.31
N PHE A 73 2.87 -13.31 28.31
CA PHE A 73 3.07 -14.12 29.50
C PHE A 73 3.65 -15.48 29.14
N ALA A 74 4.40 -16.05 30.07
CA ALA A 74 4.83 -17.44 30.05
C ALA A 74 4.56 -18.03 31.44
N TYR A 75 3.73 -19.07 31.49
CA TYR A 75 3.38 -19.77 32.72
C TYR A 75 3.76 -21.25 32.63
N SER A 76 4.57 -21.70 33.57
CA SER A 76 5.12 -23.06 33.61
C SER A 76 4.80 -23.70 34.97
N PRO A 77 3.65 -24.37 35.12
CA PRO A 77 3.25 -25.00 36.39
C PRO A 77 4.32 -25.99 36.87
N GLY A 78 4.72 -25.85 38.13
CA GLY A 78 5.73 -26.71 38.73
C GLY A 78 7.17 -26.28 38.50
N ALA A 79 7.42 -25.14 37.86
CA ALA A 79 8.76 -24.57 37.78
C ALA A 79 9.24 -24.11 39.20
N GLY A 80 10.50 -24.33 39.49
CA GLY A 80 11.09 -24.10 40.82
C GLY A 80 10.96 -25.28 41.80
N GLY A 81 10.26 -26.35 41.44
CA GLY A 81 10.24 -27.61 42.18
C GLY A 81 11.40 -28.55 41.84
N ALA A 82 11.44 -29.72 42.49
CA ALA A 82 12.49 -30.72 42.31
C ALA A 82 12.55 -31.35 40.91
N ARG A 83 11.51 -31.21 40.12
CA ARG A 83 11.43 -31.73 38.73
C ARG A 83 11.21 -30.60 37.73
N ALA A 84 11.83 -30.71 36.57
CA ALA A 84 11.62 -29.80 35.48
C ALA A 84 10.14 -29.78 35.03
N PRO A 85 9.55 -28.59 34.78
CA PRO A 85 8.18 -28.50 34.34
C PRO A 85 8.03 -29.11 32.95
N LYS A 86 6.91 -29.82 32.74
CA LYS A 86 6.62 -30.50 31.47
C LYS A 86 5.64 -29.69 30.57
N THR A 87 5.03 -28.66 31.10
CA THR A 87 4.03 -27.88 30.37
C THR A 87 4.35 -26.40 30.52
N VAL A 88 4.25 -25.66 29.42
CA VAL A 88 4.38 -24.19 29.39
C VAL A 88 3.19 -23.62 28.63
N PHE A 89 2.49 -22.71 29.23
CA PHE A 89 1.47 -21.88 28.60
C PHE A 89 2.12 -20.56 28.23
N ARG A 90 1.94 -20.14 26.99
CA ARG A 90 2.42 -18.85 26.48
C ARG A 90 1.28 -18.12 25.82
N GLY A 91 1.28 -16.81 25.92
CA GLY A 91 0.36 -15.99 25.18
C GLY A 91 0.78 -14.56 25.17
N GLY A 92 0.17 -13.81 24.30
CA GLY A 92 0.42 -12.38 24.21
C GLY A 92 -0.57 -11.70 23.28
N ALA A 93 -0.64 -10.39 23.44
CA ALA A 93 -1.43 -9.52 22.57
C ALA A 93 -0.70 -8.19 22.39
N GLY A 94 -0.97 -7.53 21.28
CA GLY A 94 -0.37 -6.22 21.04
C GLY A 94 -0.96 -5.51 19.84
N ILE A 95 -0.66 -4.22 19.80
CA ILE A 95 -0.94 -3.34 18.67
C ILE A 95 0.37 -3.11 17.92
N PHE A 96 0.29 -3.18 16.60
CA PHE A 96 1.41 -3.01 15.70
C PHE A 96 1.02 -2.01 14.62
N TYR A 97 1.69 -0.87 14.59
CA TYR A 97 1.51 0.11 13.53
C TYR A 97 2.29 -0.30 12.29
N ASP A 98 1.69 -0.06 11.15
CA ASP A 98 2.32 -0.24 9.85
C ASP A 98 2.67 1.11 9.25
N ARG A 99 3.54 1.11 8.26
CA ARG A 99 3.99 2.32 7.59
C ARG A 99 3.03 2.69 6.47
N PHE A 100 2.69 3.97 6.41
CA PHE A 100 2.13 4.52 5.19
C PHE A 100 3.27 4.80 4.21
N GLY A 101 3.30 4.04 3.12
CA GLY A 101 4.44 4.07 2.21
C GLY A 101 4.54 5.37 1.41
N GLU A 102 5.74 5.85 1.24
CA GLU A 102 6.12 7.06 0.48
C GLU A 102 5.55 7.08 -0.95
N ASN A 103 5.45 5.89 -1.56
CA ASN A 103 4.90 5.77 -2.91
C ASN A 103 3.45 6.26 -2.99
N ASN A 104 2.66 6.12 -1.95
CA ASN A 104 1.28 6.61 -1.92
C ASN A 104 1.24 8.14 -1.90
N THR A 105 2.12 8.76 -1.10
CA THR A 105 2.28 10.21 -1.06
C THR A 105 2.81 10.73 -2.40
N LEU A 106 3.83 10.08 -2.95
CA LEU A 106 4.37 10.43 -4.27
C LEU A 106 3.31 10.36 -5.37
N GLN A 107 2.46 9.34 -5.35
CA GLN A 107 1.36 9.21 -6.31
C GLN A 107 0.31 10.31 -6.13
N ALA A 108 0.05 10.73 -4.90
CA ALA A 108 -0.87 11.85 -4.63
C ALA A 108 -0.28 13.17 -5.11
N ASP A 109 1.00 13.43 -4.86
CA ASP A 109 1.67 14.65 -5.29
C ASP A 109 1.83 14.73 -6.82
N ARG A 110 2.02 13.58 -7.48
CA ARG A 110 2.10 13.53 -8.94
C ARG A 110 0.76 13.74 -9.63
N PHE A 111 -0.28 13.13 -9.11
CA PHE A 111 -1.60 13.09 -9.73
C PHE A 111 -2.63 13.89 -8.92
N ASP A 112 -2.21 15.04 -8.43
CA ASP A 112 -3.04 16.01 -7.70
C ASP A 112 -4.05 16.77 -8.60
N GLY A 113 -3.97 16.56 -9.91
CA GLY A 113 -4.75 17.25 -10.93
C GLY A 113 -4.11 18.53 -11.45
N VAL A 114 -2.89 18.87 -10.97
CA VAL A 114 -2.13 20.06 -11.36
C VAL A 114 -0.73 19.69 -11.81
N THR A 115 0.01 18.95 -10.98
CA THR A 115 1.43 18.63 -11.21
C THR A 115 1.61 17.74 -12.43
N GLN A 116 0.85 16.64 -12.50
CA GLN A 116 0.82 15.78 -13.68
C GLN A 116 -0.62 15.42 -14.04
N LEU A 117 -0.91 15.49 -15.32
CA LEU A 117 -2.20 15.06 -15.87
C LEU A 117 -2.01 13.80 -16.67
N ASN A 118 -2.79 12.76 -16.34
CA ASN A 118 -2.89 11.57 -17.16
C ASN A 118 -4.13 11.66 -18.03
N LEU A 119 -3.92 11.96 -19.30
CA LEU A 119 -4.98 12.14 -20.27
C LEU A 119 -5.26 10.80 -20.97
N LEU A 120 -6.52 10.41 -20.98
CA LEU A 120 -6.98 9.18 -21.59
C LEU A 120 -7.98 9.49 -22.71
N VAL A 121 -7.67 9.07 -23.90
CA VAL A 121 -8.58 9.08 -25.05
C VAL A 121 -9.06 7.65 -25.26
N SER A 122 -10.36 7.40 -25.15
CA SER A 122 -10.94 6.06 -25.25
C SER A 122 -12.09 6.00 -26.25
N ALA A 123 -12.12 4.95 -27.06
CA ALA A 123 -13.26 4.65 -27.94
C ALA A 123 -14.52 4.22 -27.15
N ASN A 124 -14.36 3.87 -25.87
CA ASN A 124 -15.45 3.46 -24.98
C ASN A 124 -16.06 4.65 -24.19
N GLU A 125 -15.78 5.89 -24.62
CA GLU A 125 -16.41 7.09 -24.03
C GLU A 125 -17.93 6.97 -24.13
N THR A 126 -18.62 7.31 -23.04
CA THR A 126 -20.09 7.18 -22.94
C THR A 126 -20.84 8.40 -23.44
N ASP A 127 -20.24 9.59 -23.29
CA ASP A 127 -20.79 10.84 -23.79
C ASP A 127 -20.66 10.89 -25.31
N PRO A 128 -21.76 11.11 -26.08
CA PRO A 128 -21.72 11.08 -27.54
C PRO A 128 -20.77 12.10 -28.17
N VAL A 129 -20.69 13.31 -27.61
CA VAL A 129 -19.84 14.39 -28.12
C VAL A 129 -18.36 14.06 -27.87
N ARG A 130 -18.03 13.64 -26.64
CA ARG A 130 -16.69 13.22 -26.27
C ARG A 130 -16.25 11.97 -27.07
N LYS A 131 -17.17 11.04 -27.28
CA LYS A 131 -16.91 9.84 -28.10
C LYS A 131 -16.54 10.21 -29.54
N ALA A 132 -17.27 11.12 -30.14
CA ALA A 132 -16.97 11.58 -31.50
C ALA A 132 -15.55 12.21 -31.56
N ALA A 133 -15.22 13.09 -30.60
CA ALA A 133 -13.91 13.70 -30.50
C ALA A 133 -12.79 12.66 -30.24
N ALA A 134 -13.03 11.70 -29.35
CA ALA A 134 -12.09 10.62 -29.07
C ALA A 134 -11.83 9.76 -30.30
N LEU A 135 -12.87 9.37 -31.02
CA LEU A 135 -12.74 8.61 -32.26
C LEU A 135 -11.99 9.38 -33.34
N ALA A 136 -12.20 10.70 -33.45
CA ALA A 136 -11.49 11.54 -34.40
C ALA A 136 -9.98 11.59 -34.08
N LEU A 137 -9.62 11.73 -32.79
CA LEU A 137 -8.22 11.69 -32.34
C LEU A 137 -7.58 10.30 -32.59
N LEU A 138 -8.28 9.23 -32.27
CA LEU A 138 -7.81 7.85 -32.46
C LEU A 138 -7.69 7.47 -33.94
N ALA A 139 -8.43 8.15 -34.84
CA ALA A 139 -8.36 7.95 -36.27
C ALA A 139 -7.11 8.58 -36.92
N GLN A 140 -6.49 9.54 -36.28
CA GLN A 140 -5.29 10.20 -36.80
C GLN A 140 -4.11 9.20 -36.91
N PRO A 141 -3.32 9.25 -38.01
CA PRO A 141 -2.15 8.38 -38.12
C PRO A 141 -1.08 8.83 -37.11
N VAL A 142 -0.70 7.94 -36.22
CA VAL A 142 0.34 8.20 -35.21
C VAL A 142 1.74 8.20 -35.83
N PHE A 143 1.94 7.33 -36.84
CA PHE A 143 3.20 7.23 -37.58
C PHE A 143 2.95 7.42 -39.05
N THR A 144 3.75 8.23 -39.68
CA THR A 144 3.80 8.38 -41.14
C THR A 144 4.98 7.59 -41.71
N LEU A 145 4.93 7.23 -43.00
CA LEU A 145 5.97 6.44 -43.68
C LEU A 145 7.33 7.17 -43.76
N ASP A 146 7.31 8.48 -43.63
CA ASP A 146 8.47 9.38 -43.59
C ASP A 146 9.07 9.58 -42.19
N GLY A 147 8.58 8.84 -41.21
CA GLY A 147 9.10 8.88 -39.84
C GLY A 147 8.59 10.05 -38.99
N VAL A 148 7.67 10.86 -39.51
CA VAL A 148 7.02 11.92 -38.73
C VAL A 148 5.98 11.29 -37.82
N THR A 149 6.07 11.56 -36.52
CA THR A 149 5.09 11.11 -35.54
C THR A 149 4.05 12.19 -35.30
N ASN A 150 2.77 11.87 -35.57
CA ASN A 150 1.62 12.72 -35.25
C ASN A 150 0.99 12.24 -33.93
N VAL A 151 1.76 12.26 -32.84
CA VAL A 151 1.22 11.98 -31.52
C VAL A 151 0.43 13.22 -31.07
N PRO A 152 -0.87 13.09 -30.72
CA PRO A 152 -1.63 14.23 -30.23
C PRO A 152 -0.96 14.82 -29.01
N THR A 153 -0.77 16.15 -29.00
CA THR A 153 -0.24 16.84 -27.84
C THR A 153 -1.30 16.90 -26.72
N ALA A 154 -0.85 17.11 -25.49
CA ALA A 154 -1.76 17.31 -24.37
C ALA A 154 -2.74 18.45 -24.61
N GLU A 155 -2.29 19.55 -25.20
CA GLU A 155 -3.12 20.71 -25.54
C GLU A 155 -4.21 20.36 -26.55
N GLN A 156 -3.89 19.60 -27.59
CA GLN A 156 -4.87 19.12 -28.58
C GLN A 156 -5.91 18.22 -27.95
N ILE A 157 -5.53 17.38 -27.01
CA ILE A 157 -6.48 16.51 -26.30
C ILE A 157 -7.38 17.33 -25.39
N LEU A 158 -6.79 18.25 -24.60
CA LEU A 158 -7.54 19.09 -23.66
C LEU A 158 -8.49 20.07 -24.36
N ALA A 159 -8.21 20.44 -25.59
CA ALA A 159 -9.09 21.30 -26.39
C ALA A 159 -10.42 20.63 -26.75
N VAL A 160 -10.44 19.30 -26.85
CA VAL A 160 -11.61 18.54 -27.31
C VAL A 160 -12.16 17.56 -26.27
N LEU A 161 -11.34 17.15 -25.35
CA LEU A 161 -11.71 16.28 -24.23
C LEU A 161 -11.27 16.94 -22.93
N PRO A 162 -12.20 17.28 -22.03
CA PRO A 162 -11.82 17.78 -20.71
C PRO A 162 -10.96 16.73 -19.98
N ALA A 163 -10.03 17.20 -19.18
CA ALA A 163 -9.16 16.33 -18.41
C ALA A 163 -9.99 15.35 -17.57
N SER A 164 -10.01 14.10 -17.99
CA SER A 164 -10.53 12.98 -17.21
C SER A 164 -9.37 12.38 -16.42
N SER A 165 -8.75 13.18 -15.58
CA SER A 165 -7.66 12.69 -14.75
C SER A 165 -8.23 12.11 -13.46
N THR A 166 -7.79 10.92 -13.11
CA THR A 166 -8.00 10.40 -11.77
C THR A 166 -7.12 11.21 -10.82
N ILE A 167 -7.74 12.08 -10.03
CA ILE A 167 -7.04 12.83 -8.99
C ILE A 167 -6.79 11.91 -7.81
N ARG A 168 -5.57 11.93 -7.29
CA ARG A 168 -5.17 11.19 -6.09
C ARG A 168 -4.84 12.19 -4.99
N GLN A 169 -5.32 11.90 -3.80
CA GLN A 169 -5.06 12.72 -2.63
C GLN A 169 -4.81 11.84 -1.41
N VAL A 170 -3.90 12.26 -0.56
CA VAL A 170 -3.78 11.72 0.79
C VAL A 170 -4.80 12.44 1.66
N SER A 171 -5.62 11.68 2.39
CA SER A 171 -6.60 12.27 3.31
C SER A 171 -5.89 13.14 4.36
N PRO A 172 -6.32 14.38 4.60
CA PRO A 172 -5.74 15.25 5.62
C PRO A 172 -5.91 14.71 7.05
N VAL A 173 -6.80 13.73 7.24
CA VAL A 173 -7.06 13.06 8.51
C VAL A 173 -6.59 11.61 8.50
N LEU A 174 -5.66 11.25 7.62
CA LEU A 174 -5.15 9.89 7.51
C LEU A 174 -4.49 9.46 8.81
N GLN A 175 -4.96 8.35 9.37
CA GLN A 175 -4.39 7.72 10.55
C GLN A 175 -3.37 6.66 10.16
N ALA A 176 -2.41 6.39 11.04
CA ALA A 176 -1.48 5.28 10.86
C ALA A 176 -2.26 3.95 10.83
N PRO A 177 -2.07 3.11 9.81
CA PRO A 177 -2.67 1.78 9.80
C PRO A 177 -2.09 0.95 10.96
N TYR A 178 -2.91 0.12 11.58
CA TYR A 178 -2.46 -0.75 12.64
C TYR A 178 -3.14 -2.12 12.57
N THR A 179 -2.48 -3.09 13.17
CA THR A 179 -2.98 -4.45 13.31
C THR A 179 -2.99 -4.81 14.80
N MET A 180 -4.08 -5.41 15.27
CA MET A 180 -4.14 -6.04 16.57
C MET A 180 -3.87 -7.52 16.40
N GLN A 181 -2.94 -8.06 17.19
CA GLN A 181 -2.59 -9.47 17.15
C GLN A 181 -2.67 -10.03 18.55
N ALA A 182 -3.21 -11.24 18.67
CA ALA A 182 -3.22 -12.02 19.90
C ALA A 182 -2.93 -13.49 19.57
N ALA A 183 -2.16 -14.14 20.43
CA ALA A 183 -1.86 -15.56 20.29
C ALA A 183 -1.80 -16.21 21.66
N ILE A 184 -2.20 -17.50 21.71
CA ILE A 184 -2.03 -18.35 22.88
C ILE A 184 -1.49 -19.69 22.43
N GLY A 185 -0.59 -20.27 23.21
CA GLY A 185 0.03 -21.55 22.90
C GLY A 185 0.28 -22.38 24.15
N VAL A 186 0.28 -23.69 23.97
CA VAL A 186 0.63 -24.66 25.00
C VAL A 186 1.72 -25.57 24.46
N GLU A 187 2.82 -25.64 25.18
CA GLU A 187 3.91 -26.56 24.92
C GLU A 187 3.93 -27.63 26.01
N ARG A 188 3.98 -28.90 25.62
CA ARG A 188 4.06 -30.00 26.58
C ARG A 188 5.07 -31.03 26.14
N GLN A 189 5.94 -31.43 27.07
CA GLN A 189 6.84 -32.56 26.89
C GLN A 189 6.07 -33.86 27.10
N LEU A 190 5.97 -34.69 26.05
CA LEU A 190 5.37 -36.02 26.10
C LEU A 190 6.37 -37.08 26.58
N PRO A 191 5.89 -38.21 27.14
CA PRO A 191 6.76 -39.36 27.40
C PRO A 191 7.45 -39.83 26.13
N ALA A 192 8.66 -40.41 26.24
CA ALA A 192 9.43 -40.92 25.13
C ALA A 192 9.98 -39.88 24.15
N SER A 193 10.47 -38.73 24.66
CA SER A 193 11.13 -37.65 23.88
C SER A 193 10.28 -36.99 22.78
N TRP A 194 9.01 -37.24 22.69
CA TRP A 194 8.11 -36.52 21.77
C TRP A 194 7.82 -35.10 22.31
N LYS A 195 7.89 -34.11 21.44
CA LYS A 195 7.47 -32.75 21.75
C LYS A 195 6.27 -32.41 20.88
N THR A 196 5.22 -31.89 21.49
CA THR A 196 4.04 -31.37 20.77
C THR A 196 3.82 -29.92 21.18
N THR A 197 3.68 -29.05 20.20
CA THR A 197 3.27 -27.65 20.39
C THR A 197 1.91 -27.49 19.73
N LEU A 198 0.92 -27.06 20.50
CA LEU A 198 -0.37 -26.63 19.99
C LEU A 198 -0.43 -25.11 20.10
N ALA A 199 -0.55 -24.44 18.99
CA ALA A 199 -0.77 -23.00 18.91
C ALA A 199 -2.17 -22.71 18.34
N THR A 200 -2.91 -21.80 18.96
CA THR A 200 -4.19 -21.28 18.47
C THR A 200 -4.01 -19.79 18.17
N PHE A 201 -4.43 -19.36 17.00
CA PHE A 201 -4.39 -17.97 16.55
C PHE A 201 -5.80 -17.40 16.51
#